data_e31a65c83c623e119dc3f0ae2fe0b533
#
_entry.id   e31a65c83c623e119dc3f0ae2fe0b533
#
_cell.length_a   1.000
_cell.length_b   1.000
_cell.length_c   1.000
_cell.angle_alpha   90.00
_cell.angle_beta   90.00
_cell.angle_gamma   90.00
#
_symmetry.space_group_name_H-M   'P 1'
#
loop_
_entity.id
_entity.type
_entity.pdbx_description
1 polymer ?
#
loop_
_entity_poly.entity_id
_entity_poly.type
_entity_poly.pdbx_seq_one_letter_code
_entity_poly.pdbx_strand_id
1 'polypeptide(L)'
;GLKWDCVDYERRVLCIREARTAFGATIVQKETKTRSSVRTLYMPDDVARLLQTELTRQDRLFREGRLKEPGQFVVLDHKCLPYSPNALSLAFTRFVRKNDLPRVTLHGLRHSFATVASFQGVPLFDIGKALGHATPATTGKIYTHLVDHTHEDTLLKVSDALK
;
A
#
# COMPACT_ATOMS: atom_id res chain seq x y z
N GLY A 1 -5.64 -7.17 -2.78
CA GLY A 1 -5.31 -8.40 -3.46
C GLY A 1 -4.05 -9.09 -2.94
N LEU A 2 -3.45 -8.63 -1.81
CA LEU A 2 -2.28 -9.30 -1.24
C LEU A 2 -2.63 -10.70 -0.76
N LYS A 3 -1.83 -11.69 -1.16
CA LYS A 3 -1.93 -13.08 -0.74
C LYS A 3 -0.80 -13.45 0.21
N TRP A 4 -0.97 -14.51 1.00
CA TRP A 4 0.03 -14.97 1.96
C TRP A 4 1.31 -15.50 1.29
N ASP A 5 1.22 -16.11 0.11
CA ASP A 5 2.38 -16.53 -0.69
C ASP A 5 3.25 -15.37 -1.20
N CYS A 6 2.76 -14.14 -1.07
CA CYS A 6 3.46 -12.91 -1.38
C CYS A 6 4.08 -12.22 -0.15
N VAL A 7 4.02 -12.85 1.03
CA VAL A 7 4.59 -12.36 2.30
C VAL A 7 5.79 -13.22 2.66
N ASP A 8 6.99 -12.67 2.53
CA ASP A 8 8.23 -13.34 2.90
C ASP A 8 8.76 -12.75 4.22
N TYR A 9 8.57 -13.50 5.30
CA TYR A 9 9.02 -13.08 6.63
C TYR A 9 10.53 -13.19 6.82
N GLU A 10 11.19 -14.13 6.14
CA GLU A 10 12.65 -14.31 6.25
C GLU A 10 13.40 -13.15 5.59
N ARG A 11 12.97 -12.79 4.37
CA ARG A 11 13.56 -11.67 3.61
C ARG A 11 12.98 -10.32 3.98
N ARG A 12 11.94 -10.28 4.80
CA ARG A 12 11.22 -9.06 5.18
C ARG A 12 10.69 -8.29 3.98
N VAL A 13 10.01 -8.99 3.06
CA VAL A 13 9.46 -8.37 1.86
C VAL A 13 8.03 -8.79 1.56
N LEU A 14 7.32 -7.88 0.89
CA LEU A 14 5.99 -8.08 0.31
C LEU A 14 6.09 -8.01 -1.21
N CYS A 15 5.64 -9.06 -1.90
CA CYS A 15 5.59 -9.09 -3.36
C CYS A 15 4.20 -8.67 -3.85
N ILE A 16 4.09 -7.53 -4.51
CA ILE A 16 2.84 -7.07 -5.11
C ILE A 16 2.81 -7.54 -6.56
N ARG A 17 2.00 -8.58 -6.84
CA ARG A 17 1.90 -9.21 -8.19
C ARG A 17 0.55 -9.03 -8.84
N GLU A 18 -0.48 -8.83 -8.03
CA GLU A 18 -1.85 -8.85 -8.50
C GLU A 18 -2.66 -7.67 -7.95
N ALA A 19 -3.64 -7.24 -8.72
CA ALA A 19 -4.63 -6.28 -8.30
C ALA A 19 -6.04 -6.87 -8.41
N ARG A 20 -6.89 -6.57 -7.43
CA ARG A 20 -8.33 -6.83 -7.50
C ARG A 20 -9.04 -5.54 -7.86
N THR A 21 -9.81 -5.57 -8.93
CA THR A 21 -10.62 -4.43 -9.38
C THR A 21 -12.08 -4.86 -9.47
N ALA A 22 -13.00 -3.91 -9.30
CA ALA A 22 -14.42 -4.13 -9.45
C ALA A 22 -14.94 -3.39 -10.69
N PHE A 23 -15.70 -4.10 -11.52
CA PHE A 23 -16.49 -3.54 -12.62
C PHE A 23 -17.95 -3.85 -12.33
N GLY A 24 -18.68 -2.88 -11.80
CA GLY A 24 -20.03 -3.13 -11.26
C GLY A 24 -19.98 -4.19 -10.14
N ALA A 25 -20.75 -5.26 -10.29
CA ALA A 25 -20.78 -6.39 -9.37
C ALA A 25 -19.66 -7.42 -9.60
N THR A 26 -18.96 -7.36 -10.73
CA THR A 26 -17.94 -8.34 -11.10
C THR A 26 -16.60 -7.95 -10.51
N ILE A 27 -15.98 -8.86 -9.75
CA ILE A 27 -14.63 -8.69 -9.24
C ILE A 27 -13.68 -9.36 -10.23
N VAL A 28 -12.77 -8.59 -10.76
CA VAL A 28 -11.73 -9.07 -11.68
C VAL A 28 -10.40 -9.05 -10.94
N GLN A 29 -9.79 -10.23 -10.83
CA GLN A 29 -8.42 -10.37 -10.40
C GLN A 29 -7.55 -10.37 -11.65
N LYS A 30 -6.64 -9.43 -11.76
CA LYS A 30 -5.71 -9.34 -12.87
C LYS A 30 -4.30 -9.37 -12.33
N GLU A 31 -3.46 -10.16 -12.96
CA GLU A 31 -2.03 -9.94 -12.86
C GLU A 31 -1.74 -8.49 -13.25
N THR A 32 -0.81 -7.87 -12.57
CA THR A 32 -0.44 -6.50 -12.89
C THR A 32 0.06 -6.44 -14.34
N LYS A 33 -0.63 -5.68 -15.20
CA LYS A 33 -0.46 -5.65 -16.66
C LYS A 33 0.94 -5.23 -17.14
N THR A 34 1.77 -4.68 -16.28
CA THR A 34 3.10 -4.17 -16.64
C THR A 34 4.15 -4.66 -15.66
N ARG A 35 5.36 -4.93 -16.14
CA ARG A 35 6.52 -5.26 -15.28
C ARG A 35 6.74 -4.22 -14.18
N SER A 36 6.44 -2.95 -14.43
CA SER A 36 6.53 -1.86 -13.44
C SER A 36 5.51 -1.93 -12.30
N SER A 37 4.42 -2.67 -12.49
CA SER A 37 3.39 -2.86 -11.45
C SER A 37 3.72 -4.01 -10.50
N VAL A 38 4.57 -4.96 -10.92
CA VAL A 38 5.14 -5.99 -10.03
C VAL A 38 6.26 -5.33 -9.24
N ARG A 39 6.13 -5.30 -7.94
CA ARG A 39 7.15 -4.71 -7.07
C ARG A 39 7.29 -5.45 -5.76
N THR A 40 8.49 -5.38 -5.23
CA THR A 40 8.82 -5.88 -3.90
C THR A 40 8.97 -4.68 -2.97
N LEU A 41 8.27 -4.70 -1.86
CA LEU A 41 8.34 -3.68 -0.82
C LEU A 41 9.01 -4.29 0.42
N TYR A 42 9.91 -3.53 1.04
CA TYR A 42 10.42 -3.89 2.36
C TYR A 42 9.30 -3.87 3.40
N MET A 43 9.31 -4.81 4.31
CA MET A 43 8.32 -4.99 5.36
C MET A 43 8.91 -4.58 6.72
N PRO A 44 8.58 -3.39 7.23
CA PRO A 44 8.99 -2.95 8.57
C PRO A 44 8.47 -3.89 9.66
N ASP A 45 9.13 -3.90 10.81
CA ASP A 45 8.80 -4.79 11.93
C ASP A 45 7.36 -4.68 12.41
N ASP A 46 6.83 -3.45 12.45
CA ASP A 46 5.43 -3.22 12.84
C ASP A 46 4.45 -3.86 11.85
N VAL A 47 4.74 -3.76 10.54
CA VAL A 47 3.94 -4.41 9.50
C VAL A 47 4.05 -5.92 9.61
N ALA A 48 5.25 -6.47 9.85
CA ALA A 48 5.46 -7.90 10.03
C ALA A 48 4.66 -8.44 11.22
N ARG A 49 4.67 -7.72 12.36
CA ARG A 49 3.88 -8.10 13.54
C ARG A 49 2.38 -8.08 13.28
N LEU A 50 1.88 -7.06 12.59
CA LEU A 50 0.46 -6.98 12.21
C LEU A 50 0.04 -8.14 11.29
N LEU A 51 0.86 -8.47 10.31
CA LEU A 51 0.61 -9.60 9.41
C LEU A 51 0.65 -10.94 10.15
N GLN A 52 1.60 -11.12 11.07
CA GLN A 52 1.67 -12.33 11.90
C GLN A 52 0.43 -12.49 12.79
N THR A 53 -0.05 -11.39 13.39
CA THR A 53 -1.28 -11.37 14.19
C THR A 53 -2.49 -11.77 13.32
N GLU A 54 -2.58 -11.23 12.11
CA GLU A 54 -3.67 -11.57 11.18
C GLU A 54 -3.59 -13.03 10.73
N LEU A 55 -2.40 -13.56 10.44
CA LEU A 55 -2.21 -14.97 10.09
C LEU A 55 -2.70 -15.89 11.22
N THR A 56 -2.27 -15.60 12.45
CA THR A 56 -2.71 -16.35 13.65
C THR A 56 -4.23 -16.28 13.85
N ARG A 57 -4.84 -15.11 13.56
CA ARG A 57 -6.31 -14.95 13.59
C ARG A 57 -7.00 -15.84 12.55
N GLN A 58 -6.47 -15.89 11.33
CA GLN A 58 -7.03 -16.72 10.25
C GLN A 58 -6.86 -18.22 10.54
N ASP A 59 -5.72 -18.65 11.07
CA ASP A 59 -5.49 -20.03 11.50
C ASP A 59 -6.49 -20.46 12.58
N ARG A 60 -6.78 -19.58 13.55
CA ARG A 60 -7.81 -19.84 14.55
C ARG A 60 -9.19 -20.02 13.91
N LEU A 61 -9.60 -19.11 13.02
CA LEU A 61 -10.89 -19.20 12.32
C LEU A 61 -11.00 -20.47 11.47
N PHE A 62 -9.91 -20.93 10.88
CA PHE A 62 -9.87 -22.19 10.16
C PHE A 62 -10.07 -23.39 11.10
N ARG A 63 -9.39 -23.43 12.24
CA ARG A 63 -9.55 -24.51 13.25
C ARG A 63 -10.96 -24.53 13.87
N GLU A 64 -11.60 -23.37 13.99
CA GLU A 64 -13.00 -23.23 14.45
C GLU A 64 -14.03 -23.58 13.36
N GLY A 65 -13.62 -23.96 12.14
CA GLY A 65 -14.51 -24.26 11.01
C GLY A 65 -15.22 -23.06 10.42
N ARG A 66 -14.85 -21.84 10.79
CA ARG A 66 -15.42 -20.58 10.29
C ARG A 66 -14.79 -20.14 8.98
N LEU A 67 -13.57 -20.53 8.71
CA LEU A 67 -12.88 -20.38 7.45
C LEU A 67 -12.80 -21.78 6.82
N LYS A 68 -13.37 -21.95 5.61
CA LYS A 68 -13.49 -23.27 4.96
C LYS A 68 -12.16 -23.81 4.45
N GLU A 69 -11.24 -22.93 4.08
CA GLU A 69 -9.93 -23.25 3.55
C GLU A 69 -8.90 -22.30 4.16
N PRO A 70 -7.63 -22.70 4.30
CA PRO A 70 -6.56 -21.76 4.69
C PRO A 70 -6.61 -20.53 3.79
N GLY A 71 -6.67 -19.35 4.40
CA GLY A 71 -6.88 -18.11 3.68
C GLY A 71 -5.76 -17.86 2.66
N GLN A 72 -6.10 -17.70 1.39
CA GLN A 72 -5.15 -17.23 0.38
C GLN A 72 -4.83 -15.74 0.55
N PHE A 73 -5.82 -14.95 0.95
CA PHE A 73 -5.74 -13.50 1.03
C PHE A 73 -5.47 -13.02 2.45
N VAL A 74 -4.61 -12.01 2.54
CA VAL A 74 -4.26 -11.38 3.82
C VAL A 74 -5.46 -10.67 4.46
N VAL A 75 -6.31 -10.03 3.66
CA VAL A 75 -7.43 -9.24 4.18
C VAL A 75 -8.76 -9.89 3.83
N LEU A 76 -9.48 -10.34 4.86
CA LEU A 76 -10.79 -10.96 4.76
C LEU A 76 -11.86 -10.08 5.42
N ASP A 77 -13.07 -10.17 4.90
CA ASP A 77 -14.25 -9.54 5.49
C ASP A 77 -14.80 -10.36 6.70
N HIS A 78 -15.90 -9.89 7.28
CA HIS A 78 -16.56 -10.56 8.42
C HIS A 78 -17.14 -11.94 8.10
N LYS A 79 -17.30 -12.27 6.81
CA LYS A 79 -17.74 -13.58 6.31
C LYS A 79 -16.58 -14.50 5.94
N CYS A 80 -15.35 -14.10 6.29
CA CYS A 80 -14.12 -14.79 5.93
C CYS A 80 -13.87 -14.87 4.40
N LEU A 81 -14.43 -13.93 3.63
CA LEU A 81 -14.22 -13.81 2.20
C LEU A 81 -13.27 -12.66 1.88
N PRO A 82 -12.50 -12.73 0.78
CA PRO A 82 -11.66 -11.62 0.36
C PRO A 82 -12.50 -10.38 0.08
N TYR A 83 -12.17 -9.24 0.67
CA TYR A 83 -12.89 -7.99 0.43
C TYR A 83 -13.02 -7.69 -1.06
N SER A 84 -14.20 -7.25 -1.49
CA SER A 84 -14.30 -6.51 -2.74
C SER A 84 -13.66 -5.11 -2.57
N PRO A 85 -13.08 -4.53 -3.63
CA PRO A 85 -12.45 -3.21 -3.56
C PRO A 85 -13.39 -2.13 -3.01
N ASN A 86 -14.65 -2.14 -3.45
CA ASN A 86 -15.66 -1.18 -3.00
C ASN A 86 -16.05 -1.40 -1.53
N ALA A 87 -16.22 -2.67 -1.10
CA ALA A 87 -16.54 -2.98 0.29
C ALA A 87 -15.39 -2.60 1.24
N LEU A 88 -14.14 -2.82 0.82
CA LEU A 88 -12.97 -2.39 1.60
C LEU A 88 -12.92 -0.86 1.77
N SER A 89 -13.15 -0.12 0.69
CA SER A 89 -13.19 1.35 0.75
C SER A 89 -14.28 1.85 1.68
N LEU A 90 -15.47 1.24 1.61
CA LEU A 90 -16.59 1.58 2.49
C LEU A 90 -16.30 1.21 3.96
N ALA A 91 -15.72 0.04 4.21
CA ALA A 91 -15.34 -0.40 5.56
C ALA A 91 -14.30 0.56 6.17
N PHE A 92 -13.30 0.97 5.37
CA PHE A 92 -12.31 1.96 5.80
C PHE A 92 -12.93 3.32 6.12
N THR A 93 -13.83 3.82 5.27
CA THR A 93 -14.53 5.09 5.52
C THR A 93 -15.36 5.03 6.81
N ARG A 94 -16.04 3.91 7.05
CA ARG A 94 -16.79 3.69 8.31
C ARG A 94 -15.86 3.64 9.52
N PHE A 95 -14.71 2.99 9.40
CA PHE A 95 -13.70 2.92 10.45
C PHE A 95 -13.17 4.31 10.81
N VAL A 96 -12.77 5.12 9.83
CA VAL A 96 -12.30 6.50 10.02
C VAL A 96 -13.36 7.33 10.76
N ARG A 97 -14.63 7.25 10.31
CA ARG A 97 -15.74 7.99 10.93
C ARG A 97 -16.04 7.53 12.36
N LYS A 98 -16.03 6.20 12.60
CA LYS A 98 -16.34 5.63 13.92
C LYS A 98 -15.32 6.01 14.99
N ASN A 99 -14.07 6.22 14.59
CA ASN A 99 -12.97 6.52 15.50
C ASN A 99 -12.56 8.00 15.49
N ASP A 100 -13.41 8.89 14.96
CA ASP A 100 -13.17 10.34 14.89
C ASP A 100 -11.78 10.71 14.30
N LEU A 101 -11.30 9.91 13.34
CA LEU A 101 -10.04 10.17 12.67
C LEU A 101 -10.21 11.24 11.58
N PRO A 102 -9.14 11.97 11.23
CA PRO A 102 -9.16 12.90 10.10
C PRO A 102 -9.71 12.22 8.84
N ARG A 103 -10.56 12.93 8.09
CA ARG A 103 -11.16 12.39 6.87
C ARG A 103 -10.10 12.05 5.84
N VAL A 104 -9.88 10.76 5.64
CA VAL A 104 -8.94 10.23 4.66
C VAL A 104 -9.57 9.02 3.96
N THR A 105 -9.24 8.83 2.68
CA THR A 105 -9.60 7.63 1.91
C THR A 105 -8.41 6.68 1.83
N LEU A 106 -8.63 5.42 1.41
CA LEU A 106 -7.52 4.50 1.11
C LEU A 106 -6.55 5.08 0.06
N HIS A 107 -7.10 5.79 -0.94
CA HIS A 107 -6.26 6.49 -1.93
C HIS A 107 -5.57 7.69 -1.32
N GLY A 108 -6.22 8.40 -0.41
CA GLY A 108 -5.63 9.50 0.36
C GLY A 108 -4.44 9.07 1.22
N LEU A 109 -4.46 7.85 1.81
CA LEU A 109 -3.29 7.31 2.51
C LEU A 109 -2.07 7.16 1.60
N ARG A 110 -2.30 6.78 0.34
CA ARG A 110 -1.23 6.73 -0.66
C ARG A 110 -0.64 8.11 -0.94
N HIS A 111 -1.48 9.14 -1.01
CA HIS A 111 -1.02 10.54 -1.13
C HIS A 111 -0.27 10.98 0.14
N SER A 112 -0.79 10.67 1.32
CA SER A 112 -0.12 10.98 2.59
C SER A 112 1.28 10.34 2.67
N PHE A 113 1.42 9.08 2.26
CA PHE A 113 2.71 8.40 2.18
C PHE A 113 3.70 9.19 1.32
N ALA A 114 3.28 9.58 0.10
CA ALA A 114 4.17 10.30 -0.80
C ALA A 114 4.52 11.70 -0.27
N THR A 115 3.56 12.39 0.34
CA THR A 115 3.79 13.71 0.96
C THR A 115 4.82 13.59 2.10
N VAL A 116 4.61 12.66 3.03
CA VAL A 116 5.54 12.44 4.14
C VAL A 116 6.93 12.05 3.64
N ALA A 117 7.02 11.12 2.69
CA ALA A 117 8.29 10.71 2.11
C ALA A 117 9.03 11.88 1.43
N SER A 118 8.29 12.73 0.71
CA SER A 118 8.86 13.95 0.09
C SER A 118 9.39 14.93 1.13
N PHE A 119 8.65 15.19 2.21
CA PHE A 119 9.12 16.03 3.32
C PHE A 119 10.36 15.45 4.04
N GLN A 120 10.52 14.14 4.04
CA GLN A 120 11.71 13.46 4.56
C GLN A 120 12.88 13.45 3.55
N GLY A 121 12.75 14.12 2.41
CA GLY A 121 13.80 14.23 1.41
C GLY A 121 13.98 12.97 0.54
N VAL A 122 13.02 12.03 0.56
CA VAL A 122 13.09 10.84 -0.31
C VAL A 122 12.90 11.27 -1.76
N PRO A 123 13.79 10.87 -2.69
CA PRO A 123 13.68 11.22 -4.09
C PRO A 123 12.34 10.82 -4.70
N LEU A 124 11.73 11.68 -5.52
CA LEU A 124 10.43 11.41 -6.16
C LEU A 124 10.43 10.12 -6.99
N PHE A 125 11.58 9.76 -7.56
CA PHE A 125 11.74 8.50 -8.28
C PHE A 125 11.52 7.29 -7.38
N ASP A 126 12.10 7.28 -6.18
CA ASP A 126 11.97 6.19 -5.22
C ASP A 126 10.58 6.12 -4.62
N ILE A 127 9.96 7.28 -4.36
CA ILE A 127 8.54 7.37 -3.97
C ILE A 127 7.65 6.75 -5.06
N GLY A 128 7.87 7.11 -6.32
CA GLY A 128 7.12 6.56 -7.47
C GLY A 128 7.29 5.05 -7.60
N LYS A 129 8.51 4.55 -7.42
CA LYS A 129 8.83 3.13 -7.44
C LYS A 129 8.12 2.36 -6.30
N ALA A 130 8.17 2.86 -5.08
CA ALA A 130 7.47 2.28 -3.93
C ALA A 130 5.95 2.25 -4.16
N LEU A 131 5.40 3.30 -4.74
CA LEU A 131 3.98 3.39 -5.08
C LEU A 131 3.59 2.57 -6.33
N GLY A 132 4.55 2.10 -7.14
CA GLY A 132 4.31 1.36 -8.37
C GLY A 132 3.72 2.24 -9.48
N HIS A 133 4.17 3.49 -9.59
CA HIS A 133 3.85 4.34 -10.72
C HIS A 133 4.59 3.86 -11.97
N ALA A 134 3.90 3.79 -13.11
CA ALA A 134 4.48 3.32 -14.36
C ALA A 134 5.58 4.25 -14.90
N THR A 135 5.48 5.55 -14.60
CA THR A 135 6.45 6.56 -15.04
C THR A 135 6.75 7.57 -13.92
N PRO A 136 7.98 8.12 -13.84
CA PRO A 136 8.31 9.21 -12.93
C PRO A 136 7.43 10.45 -13.15
N ALA A 137 7.01 10.69 -14.39
CA ALA A 137 6.11 11.78 -14.75
C ALA A 137 4.76 11.73 -14.00
N THR A 138 4.26 10.53 -13.69
CA THR A 138 3.03 10.38 -12.89
C THR A 138 3.24 10.89 -11.47
N THR A 139 4.39 10.59 -10.86
CA THR A 139 4.74 11.09 -9.54
C THR A 139 4.97 12.60 -9.57
N GLY A 140 5.71 13.12 -10.57
CA GLY A 140 5.98 14.53 -10.76
C GLY A 140 4.69 15.36 -10.85
N LYS A 141 3.75 14.99 -11.74
CA LYS A 141 2.47 15.70 -11.91
C LYS A 141 1.63 15.81 -10.62
N ILE A 142 1.67 14.78 -9.77
CA ILE A 142 0.89 14.76 -8.53
C ILE A 142 1.55 15.60 -7.43
N TYR A 143 2.89 15.70 -7.44
CA TYR A 143 3.67 16.28 -6.33
C TYR A 143 4.50 17.51 -6.72
N THR A 144 4.35 18.06 -7.93
CA THR A 144 5.09 19.25 -8.40
C THR A 144 4.94 20.43 -7.45
N HIS A 145 3.75 20.62 -6.87
CA HIS A 145 3.49 21.69 -5.90
C HIS A 145 4.22 21.50 -4.55
N LEU A 146 4.73 20.31 -4.24
CA LEU A 146 5.53 20.05 -3.04
C LEU A 146 7.03 20.31 -3.30
N VAL A 147 7.44 20.38 -4.56
CA VAL A 147 8.84 20.54 -4.97
C VAL A 147 9.27 22.01 -5.02
N ASP A 148 8.33 22.95 -5.16
CA ASP A 148 8.63 24.39 -5.29
C ASP A 148 9.39 24.98 -4.10
N HIS A 149 9.26 24.39 -2.91
CA HIS A 149 10.01 24.81 -1.72
C HIS A 149 11.43 24.23 -1.59
N THR A 150 11.82 23.28 -2.47
CA THR A 150 13.12 22.60 -2.40
C THR A 150 14.18 23.20 -3.32
N HIS A 151 13.85 24.14 -4.19
CA HIS A 151 14.81 24.73 -5.13
C HIS A 151 15.90 25.53 -4.41
N GLU A 152 15.54 26.31 -3.41
CA GLU A 152 16.47 27.13 -2.65
C GLU A 152 17.45 26.26 -1.83
N ASP A 153 16.92 25.28 -1.11
CA ASP A 153 17.71 24.30 -0.35
C ASP A 153 18.64 23.47 -1.25
N THR A 154 18.19 23.11 -2.44
CA THR A 154 18.98 22.34 -3.39
C THR A 154 20.17 23.15 -3.90
N LEU A 155 19.96 24.43 -4.24
CA LEU A 155 21.02 25.32 -4.72
C LEU A 155 22.03 25.63 -3.62
N LEU A 156 21.56 25.81 -2.37
CA LEU A 156 22.44 26.01 -1.21
C LEU A 156 23.32 24.79 -0.94
N LYS A 157 22.74 23.58 -0.95
CA LYS A 157 23.48 22.31 -0.78
C LYS A 157 24.52 22.11 -1.87
N VAL A 158 24.20 22.41 -3.13
CA VAL A 158 25.17 22.32 -4.23
C VAL A 158 26.27 23.36 -4.09
N SER A 159 25.90 24.60 -3.72
CA SER A 159 26.88 25.66 -3.47
C SER A 159 27.85 25.31 -2.34
N ASP A 160 27.36 24.70 -1.28
CA ASP A 160 28.21 24.28 -0.14
C ASP A 160 29.11 23.06 -0.47
N ALA A 161 28.65 22.16 -1.34
CA ALA A 161 29.44 21.03 -1.80
C ALA A 161 30.53 21.40 -2.81
N LEU A 162 30.49 22.60 -3.39
CA LEU A 162 31.47 23.12 -4.35
C LEU A 162 32.51 24.05 -3.71
N LYS A 163 32.43 24.30 -2.40
CA LYS A 163 33.42 25.06 -1.62
C LYS A 163 34.51 24.12 -1.08
#